data_5c4822d1edca09b2a2d37694a3c51562
#
_entry.id   5c4822d1edca09b2a2d37694a3c51562
#
_cell.length_a   1.000
_cell.length_b   1.000
_cell.length_c   1.000
_cell.angle_alpha   90.00
_cell.angle_beta   90.00
_cell.angle_gamma   90.00
#
_symmetry.space_group_name_H-M   'P 1'
#
loop_
_entity.id
_entity.type
_entity.pdbx_description
1 polymer ?
#
loop_
_entity_poly.entity_id
_entity_poly.type
_entity_poly.pdbx_seq_one_letter_code
_entity_poly.pdbx_strand_id
1 'polypeptide(L)'
;MNPSHQITDNGKTVTVHDLEVFCAYDPSIDGDNDTELEKFDNARVREIVACTQKYMAKGSNPRLVVMHEKDGNEPKSSVGRFTALRYDERDGVGYIVGDCEVERAVFDKLLATNAFPRRSAEIWADQNHLSEVALLGRETPRRPLPDTHFTRKGELVRFSRSLRFDMGTV
;
A
#
# COMPACT_ATOMS: atom_id res chain seq x y z
N MET A 1 20.58 2.42 0.47
CA MET A 1 20.23 1.17 1.17
C MET A 1 18.76 1.22 1.52
N ASN A 2 17.98 0.31 0.99
CA ASN A 2 16.61 0.20 1.46
C ASN A 2 16.60 -0.40 2.86
N PRO A 3 15.86 0.18 3.80
CA PRO A 3 15.79 -0.40 5.12
C PRO A 3 15.16 -1.80 5.02
N SER A 4 15.81 -2.77 5.62
CA SER A 4 15.22 -4.09 5.79
C SER A 4 14.07 -3.98 6.78
N HIS A 5 12.90 -4.50 6.40
CA HIS A 5 11.76 -4.51 7.29
C HIS A 5 11.94 -5.56 8.40
N GLN A 6 11.65 -5.16 9.63
CA GLN A 6 11.61 -6.11 10.73
C GLN A 6 10.39 -7.02 10.59
N ILE A 7 10.54 -8.27 10.97
CA ILE A 7 9.46 -9.24 11.00
C ILE A 7 9.29 -9.84 12.40
N THR A 8 8.05 -10.21 12.72
CA THR A 8 7.73 -11.05 13.86
C THR A 8 7.10 -12.34 13.34
N ASP A 9 7.70 -13.48 13.67
CA ASP A 9 7.26 -14.80 13.24
C ASP A 9 6.78 -15.60 14.45
N ASN A 10 5.51 -16.01 14.45
CA ASN A 10 4.94 -16.83 15.51
C ASN A 10 4.75 -18.31 15.08
N GLY A 11 5.30 -18.70 13.94
CA GLY A 11 5.21 -20.04 13.39
C GLY A 11 4.03 -20.27 12.42
N LYS A 12 2.93 -19.54 12.58
CA LYS A 12 1.74 -19.61 11.73
C LYS A 12 1.60 -18.39 10.83
N THR A 13 1.85 -17.23 11.40
CA THR A 13 1.79 -15.94 10.72
C THR A 13 3.10 -15.18 10.87
N VAL A 14 3.37 -14.33 9.91
CA VAL A 14 4.49 -13.38 9.91
C VAL A 14 3.92 -11.98 9.84
N THR A 15 4.34 -11.11 10.75
CA THR A 15 4.02 -9.69 10.68
C THR A 15 5.23 -8.93 10.16
N VAL A 16 5.03 -8.25 9.04
CA VAL A 16 6.02 -7.33 8.48
C VAL A 16 5.76 -5.96 9.06
N HIS A 17 6.75 -5.41 9.76
CA HIS A 17 6.62 -4.11 10.42
C HIS A 17 7.06 -2.96 9.52
N ASP A 18 6.44 -1.81 9.71
CA ASP A 18 6.80 -0.54 9.08
C ASP A 18 6.86 -0.61 7.55
N LEU A 19 5.96 -1.35 6.94
CA LEU A 19 5.85 -1.45 5.50
C LEU A 19 5.28 -0.16 4.93
N GLU A 20 6.02 0.50 4.04
CA GLU A 20 5.53 1.67 3.32
C GLU A 20 4.50 1.23 2.27
N VAL A 21 3.33 1.83 2.30
CA VAL A 21 2.24 1.48 1.38
C VAL A 21 1.85 2.60 0.44
N PHE A 22 2.12 3.83 0.83
CA PHE A 22 1.84 5.02 0.02
C PHE A 22 2.71 6.19 0.49
N CYS A 23 3.03 7.11 -0.40
CA CYS A 23 3.64 8.38 -0.02
C CYS A 23 2.95 9.56 -0.70
N ALA A 24 3.01 10.71 -0.04
CA ALA A 24 2.51 11.96 -0.56
C ALA A 24 3.20 12.35 -1.87
N TYR A 25 2.57 13.24 -2.62
CA TYR A 25 3.16 13.84 -3.81
C TYR A 25 4.52 14.43 -3.51
N ASP A 26 5.49 14.07 -4.34
CA ASP A 26 6.85 14.61 -4.31
C ASP A 26 7.27 14.97 -5.74
N PRO A 27 7.38 16.27 -6.07
CA PRO A 27 7.73 16.71 -7.42
C PRO A 27 9.08 16.17 -7.90
N SER A 28 10.00 15.83 -7.00
CA SER A 28 11.31 15.26 -7.36
C SER A 28 11.22 13.84 -7.92
N ILE A 29 10.13 13.12 -7.60
CA ILE A 29 9.89 11.73 -8.01
C ILE A 29 8.77 11.66 -9.05
N ASP A 30 7.69 12.40 -8.84
CA ASP A 30 6.43 12.25 -9.56
C ASP A 30 6.32 13.16 -10.80
N GLY A 31 7.17 14.18 -10.90
CA GLY A 31 7.14 15.17 -11.98
C GLY A 31 6.00 16.18 -11.85
N ASP A 32 6.04 17.23 -12.67
CA ASP A 32 5.16 18.40 -12.54
C ASP A 32 3.75 18.24 -13.16
N ASN A 33 3.42 17.09 -13.76
CA ASN A 33 2.24 16.96 -14.62
C ASN A 33 1.13 16.04 -14.07
N ASP A 34 1.24 15.56 -12.85
CA ASP A 34 0.20 14.69 -12.28
C ASP A 34 -0.69 15.46 -11.31
N THR A 35 -1.72 16.11 -11.89
CA THR A 35 -2.69 16.93 -11.15
C THR A 35 -3.53 16.13 -10.14
N GLU A 36 -3.73 14.85 -10.36
CA GLU A 36 -4.46 14.00 -9.41
C GLU A 36 -3.58 13.64 -8.22
N LEU A 37 -2.32 13.31 -8.45
CA LEU A 37 -1.39 12.98 -7.39
C LEU A 37 -1.05 14.19 -6.51
N GLU A 38 -0.98 15.40 -7.10
CA GLU A 38 -0.76 16.65 -6.36
C GLU A 38 -1.79 16.90 -5.25
N LYS A 39 -3.00 16.36 -5.38
CA LYS A 39 -4.04 16.45 -4.35
C LYS A 39 -3.73 15.63 -3.11
N PHE A 40 -2.78 14.71 -3.19
CA PHE A 40 -2.34 13.86 -2.10
C PHE A 40 -1.10 14.43 -1.42
N ASP A 41 -1.25 15.61 -0.86
CA ASP A 41 -0.21 16.25 -0.04
C ASP A 41 -0.06 15.57 1.33
N ASN A 42 0.91 16.02 2.11
CA ASN A 42 1.16 15.46 3.44
C ASN A 42 -0.06 15.53 4.35
N ALA A 43 -0.80 16.65 4.32
CA ALA A 43 -1.98 16.82 5.15
C ALA A 43 -3.07 15.80 4.79
N ARG A 44 -3.29 15.57 3.50
CA ARG A 44 -4.26 14.58 3.05
C ARG A 44 -3.83 13.14 3.37
N VAL A 45 -2.56 12.81 3.20
CA VAL A 45 -2.04 11.49 3.57
C VAL A 45 -2.22 11.22 5.07
N ARG A 46 -1.99 12.22 5.91
CA ARG A 46 -2.26 12.13 7.35
C ARG A 46 -3.74 11.89 7.64
N GLU A 47 -4.62 12.57 6.92
CA GLU A 47 -6.06 12.39 7.05
C GLU A 47 -6.52 10.98 6.60
N ILE A 48 -5.95 10.46 5.51
CA ILE A 48 -6.21 9.09 5.05
C ILE A 48 -5.85 8.07 6.14
N VAL A 49 -4.72 8.22 6.79
CA VAL A 49 -4.34 7.36 7.92
C VAL A 49 -5.39 7.44 9.04
N ALA A 50 -5.77 8.65 9.46
CA ALA A 50 -6.73 8.84 10.54
C ALA A 50 -8.11 8.27 10.20
N CYS A 51 -8.61 8.50 9.00
CA CYS A 51 -9.89 7.95 8.54
C CYS A 51 -9.85 6.43 8.44
N THR A 52 -8.78 5.87 7.89
CA THR A 52 -8.63 4.42 7.78
C THR A 52 -8.56 3.77 9.16
N GLN A 53 -7.85 4.37 10.11
CA GLN A 53 -7.80 3.88 11.49
C GLN A 53 -9.19 3.81 12.15
N LYS A 54 -10.11 4.72 11.82
CA LYS A 54 -11.50 4.67 12.29
C LYS A 54 -12.24 3.44 11.73
N TYR A 55 -12.01 3.10 10.47
CA TYR A 55 -12.56 1.87 9.89
C TYR A 55 -11.95 0.62 10.54
N MET A 56 -10.65 0.64 10.78
CA MET A 56 -9.95 -0.46 11.45
C MET A 56 -10.48 -0.70 12.86
N ALA A 57 -10.79 0.35 13.60
CA ALA A 57 -11.40 0.24 14.94
C ALA A 57 -12.78 -0.44 14.91
N LYS A 58 -13.46 -0.43 13.75
CA LYS A 58 -14.74 -1.12 13.53
C LYS A 58 -14.56 -2.52 12.89
N GLY A 59 -13.34 -3.01 12.78
CA GLY A 59 -13.02 -4.32 12.23
C GLY A 59 -12.77 -4.36 10.72
N SER A 60 -12.75 -3.21 10.04
CA SER A 60 -12.45 -3.12 8.61
C SER A 60 -10.99 -2.73 8.39
N ASN A 61 -10.15 -3.73 8.24
CA ASN A 61 -8.72 -3.56 8.02
C ASN A 61 -8.38 -3.55 6.53
N PRO A 62 -7.45 -2.70 6.07
CA PRO A 62 -6.94 -2.79 4.71
C PRO A 62 -6.36 -4.18 4.44
N ARG A 63 -6.61 -4.69 3.24
CA ARG A 63 -6.16 -6.01 2.84
C ARG A 63 -4.89 -5.92 2.01
N LEU A 64 -4.06 -6.96 2.10
CA LEU A 64 -3.00 -7.20 1.15
C LEU A 64 -3.50 -8.19 0.10
N VAL A 65 -3.41 -7.83 -1.17
CA VAL A 65 -3.85 -8.66 -2.31
C VAL A 65 -2.71 -8.80 -3.32
N VAL A 66 -2.79 -9.81 -4.18
CA VAL A 66 -1.84 -9.97 -5.28
C VAL A 66 -2.49 -9.42 -6.55
N MET A 67 -1.90 -8.37 -7.10
CA MET A 67 -2.34 -7.65 -8.30
C MET A 67 -3.74 -7.03 -8.18
N HIS A 68 -3.96 -5.93 -8.90
CA HIS A 68 -5.31 -5.38 -9.08
C HIS A 68 -6.07 -6.21 -10.11
N GLU A 69 -7.35 -6.41 -9.87
CA GLU A 69 -8.23 -7.02 -10.86
C GLU A 69 -8.46 -6.08 -12.03
N LYS A 70 -8.49 -6.66 -13.23
CA LYS A 70 -8.71 -5.88 -14.45
C LYS A 70 -10.13 -5.32 -14.56
N ASP A 71 -11.13 -5.99 -13.99
CA ASP A 71 -12.55 -5.69 -14.24
C ASP A 71 -13.39 -5.38 -12.99
N GLY A 72 -12.79 -5.37 -11.81
CA GLY A 72 -13.45 -4.94 -10.55
C GLY A 72 -14.59 -5.82 -10.02
N ASN A 73 -14.86 -6.95 -10.63
CA ASN A 73 -16.02 -7.80 -10.34
C ASN A 73 -15.70 -9.17 -9.71
N GLU A 74 -14.43 -9.56 -9.67
CA GLU A 74 -14.04 -10.82 -9.05
C GLU A 74 -13.60 -10.63 -7.61
N PRO A 75 -14.01 -11.55 -6.69
CA PRO A 75 -13.55 -11.47 -5.30
C PRO A 75 -12.05 -11.73 -5.24
N LYS A 76 -11.29 -10.73 -4.85
CA LYS A 76 -9.85 -10.82 -4.68
C LYS A 76 -9.51 -11.72 -3.51
N SER A 77 -8.57 -12.63 -3.72
CA SER A 77 -8.01 -13.39 -2.62
C SER A 77 -7.09 -12.50 -1.79
N SER A 78 -7.52 -12.18 -0.58
CA SER A 78 -6.67 -11.52 0.39
C SER A 78 -5.57 -12.48 0.83
N VAL A 79 -4.32 -12.05 0.73
CA VAL A 79 -3.14 -12.82 1.20
C VAL A 79 -2.63 -12.31 2.54
N GLY A 80 -3.17 -11.21 3.02
CA GLY A 80 -2.81 -10.61 4.30
C GLY A 80 -3.71 -9.43 4.66
N ARG A 81 -3.46 -8.86 5.82
CA ARG A 81 -4.18 -7.69 6.32
C ARG A 81 -3.24 -6.77 7.07
N PHE A 82 -3.56 -5.49 7.08
CA PHE A 82 -2.87 -4.52 7.90
C PHE A 82 -3.50 -4.48 9.29
N THR A 83 -2.68 -4.66 10.32
CA THR A 83 -3.11 -4.66 11.72
C THR A 83 -2.87 -3.32 12.39
N ALA A 84 -2.00 -2.49 11.83
CA ALA A 84 -1.72 -1.12 12.28
C ALA A 84 -1.36 -0.24 11.09
N LEU A 85 -1.74 1.02 11.15
CA LEU A 85 -1.33 2.06 10.20
C LEU A 85 -0.83 3.28 10.97
N ARG A 86 0.18 3.94 10.42
CA ARG A 86 0.80 5.14 10.96
C ARG A 86 1.11 6.13 9.84
N TYR A 87 1.10 7.40 10.17
CA TYR A 87 1.72 8.44 9.35
C TYR A 87 3.18 8.60 9.80
N ASP A 88 4.08 8.60 8.85
CA ASP A 88 5.50 8.88 9.07
C ASP A 88 5.98 9.91 8.04
N GLU A 89 6.83 10.84 8.44
CA GLU A 89 7.36 11.88 7.57
C GLU A 89 8.86 11.72 7.45
N ARG A 90 9.34 11.58 6.21
CA ARG A 90 10.75 11.38 5.90
C ARG A 90 11.17 12.41 4.85
N ASP A 91 12.16 13.23 5.18
CA ASP A 91 12.66 14.29 4.29
C ASP A 91 11.55 15.22 3.75
N GLY A 92 10.59 15.55 4.60
CA GLY A 92 9.45 16.40 4.26
C GLY A 92 8.32 15.73 3.49
N VAL A 93 8.42 14.43 3.22
CA VAL A 93 7.39 13.65 2.51
C VAL A 93 6.66 12.73 3.46
N GLY A 94 5.33 12.82 3.48
CA GLY A 94 4.46 11.98 4.29
C GLY A 94 4.27 10.59 3.71
N TYR A 95 4.37 9.58 4.55
CA TYR A 95 4.17 8.17 4.20
C TYR A 95 3.04 7.56 5.00
N ILE A 96 2.29 6.66 4.37
CA ILE A 96 1.49 5.68 5.08
C ILE A 96 2.37 4.46 5.32
N VAL A 97 2.52 4.10 6.58
CA VAL A 97 3.33 2.97 7.02
C VAL A 97 2.46 2.05 7.84
N GLY A 98 2.58 0.76 7.65
CA GLY A 98 1.74 -0.19 8.38
C GLY A 98 2.43 -1.49 8.74
N ASP A 99 1.84 -2.19 9.68
CA ASP A 99 2.21 -3.56 10.01
C ASP A 99 1.25 -4.50 9.27
N CYS A 100 1.81 -5.41 8.51
CA CYS A 100 1.05 -6.34 7.68
C CYS A 100 1.23 -7.77 8.17
N GLU A 101 0.13 -8.43 8.51
CA GLU A 101 0.12 -9.83 8.92
C GLU A 101 -0.24 -10.71 7.72
N VAL A 102 0.57 -11.72 7.46
CA VAL A 102 0.38 -12.72 6.41
C VAL A 102 0.58 -14.13 6.97
N GLU A 103 -0.01 -15.12 6.32
CA GLU A 103 0.33 -16.52 6.62
C GLU A 103 1.79 -16.79 6.28
N ARG A 104 2.44 -17.66 7.03
CA ARG A 104 3.86 -17.99 6.84
C ARG A 104 4.16 -18.50 5.43
N ALA A 105 3.28 -19.33 4.87
CA ALA A 105 3.45 -19.83 3.50
C ALA A 105 3.41 -18.69 2.45
N VAL A 106 2.55 -17.68 2.68
CA VAL A 106 2.49 -16.49 1.82
C VAL A 106 3.78 -15.68 1.95
N PHE A 107 4.25 -15.47 3.16
CA PHE A 107 5.53 -14.78 3.39
C PHE A 107 6.67 -15.47 2.65
N ASP A 108 6.84 -16.77 2.84
CA ASP A 108 7.95 -17.53 2.26
C ASP A 108 7.90 -17.54 0.73
N LYS A 109 6.72 -17.65 0.14
CA LYS A 109 6.54 -17.81 -1.32
C LYS A 109 6.47 -16.48 -2.07
N LEU A 110 5.86 -15.46 -1.49
CA LEU A 110 5.57 -14.20 -2.18
C LEU A 110 6.45 -13.04 -1.72
N LEU A 111 6.68 -12.91 -0.42
CA LEU A 111 7.37 -11.75 0.11
C LEU A 111 8.88 -11.97 0.22
N ALA A 112 9.31 -13.06 0.82
CA ALA A 112 10.73 -13.35 1.02
C ALA A 112 11.49 -13.58 -0.30
N THR A 113 10.80 -14.00 -1.35
CA THR A 113 11.38 -14.24 -2.68
C THR A 113 11.59 -12.98 -3.51
N ASN A 114 11.06 -11.83 -3.07
CA ASN A 114 11.00 -10.60 -3.88
C ASN A 114 10.33 -10.77 -5.26
N ALA A 115 9.42 -11.71 -5.38
CA ALA A 115 8.66 -11.92 -6.61
C ALA A 115 7.72 -10.73 -6.91
N PHE A 116 7.29 -10.02 -5.87
CA PHE A 116 6.39 -8.87 -5.95
C PHE A 116 7.04 -7.65 -5.26
N PRO A 117 8.05 -7.01 -5.90
CA PRO A 117 8.82 -5.94 -5.25
C PRO A 117 8.09 -4.60 -5.18
N ARG A 118 6.94 -4.47 -5.82
CA ARG A 118 6.19 -3.22 -5.91
C ARG A 118 4.84 -3.33 -5.24
N ARG A 119 4.34 -2.18 -4.81
CA ARG A 119 3.05 -2.06 -4.15
C ARG A 119 2.23 -0.96 -4.78
N SER A 120 0.92 -1.14 -4.80
CA SER A 120 -0.04 -0.15 -5.25
C SER A 120 -1.14 -0.03 -4.20
N ALA A 121 -1.34 1.18 -3.70
CA ALA A 121 -2.41 1.47 -2.76
C ALA A 121 -3.72 1.75 -3.49
N GLU A 122 -4.83 1.25 -2.98
CA GLU A 122 -6.17 1.57 -3.43
C GLU A 122 -6.89 2.42 -2.37
N ILE A 123 -7.22 3.64 -2.74
CA ILE A 123 -7.77 4.64 -1.84
C ILE A 123 -9.13 5.12 -2.36
N TRP A 124 -10.16 5.06 -1.52
CA TRP A 124 -11.43 5.71 -1.78
C TRP A 124 -11.29 7.21 -1.47
N ALA A 125 -11.17 8.00 -2.52
CA ALA A 125 -10.80 9.42 -2.40
C ALA A 125 -11.85 10.26 -1.67
N ASP A 126 -13.13 9.96 -1.86
CA ASP A 126 -14.25 10.64 -1.21
C ASP A 126 -14.35 10.33 0.30
N GLN A 127 -13.78 9.23 0.74
CA GLN A 127 -13.80 8.79 2.15
C GLN A 127 -12.44 8.89 2.83
N ASN A 128 -11.39 9.26 2.10
CA ASN A 128 -10.00 9.18 2.56
C ASN A 128 -9.70 7.83 3.21
N HIS A 129 -10.11 6.74 2.52
CA HIS A 129 -10.03 5.39 3.06
C HIS A 129 -9.12 4.51 2.21
N LEU A 130 -8.04 4.05 2.81
CA LEU A 130 -7.19 3.01 2.24
C LEU A 130 -7.90 1.65 2.36
N SER A 131 -8.31 1.08 1.24
CA SER A 131 -9.06 -0.19 1.23
C SER A 131 -8.18 -1.41 1.10
N GLU A 132 -7.16 -1.33 0.23
CA GLU A 132 -6.24 -2.43 0.01
C GLU A 132 -4.89 -1.98 -0.53
N VAL A 133 -3.92 -2.86 -0.42
CA VAL A 133 -2.60 -2.72 -1.03
C VAL A 133 -2.36 -3.95 -1.90
N ALA A 134 -2.07 -3.73 -3.17
CA ALA A 134 -1.76 -4.78 -4.11
C ALA A 134 -0.25 -4.97 -4.24
N LEU A 135 0.18 -6.22 -4.22
CA LEU A 135 1.54 -6.61 -4.57
C LEU A 135 1.64 -6.71 -6.09
N LEU A 136 2.62 -6.04 -6.67
CA LEU A 136 2.83 -6.00 -8.11
C LEU A 136 4.12 -6.71 -8.51
N GLY A 137 4.03 -7.49 -9.61
CA GLY A 137 5.19 -8.22 -10.16
C GLY A 137 6.24 -7.31 -10.80
N ARG A 138 7.36 -7.91 -11.19
CA ARG A 138 8.51 -7.19 -11.77
C ARG A 138 8.24 -6.55 -13.12
N GLU A 139 7.30 -7.08 -13.87
CA GLU A 139 6.98 -6.63 -15.23
C GLU A 139 6.08 -5.39 -15.27
N THR A 140 5.64 -4.90 -14.12
CA THR A 140 4.79 -3.70 -14.06
C THR A 140 5.60 -2.48 -14.48
N PRO A 141 5.02 -1.57 -15.29
CA PRO A 141 5.72 -0.38 -15.79
C PRO A 141 6.39 0.40 -14.65
N ARG A 142 7.63 0.81 -14.87
CA ARG A 142 8.47 1.50 -13.87
C ARG A 142 7.96 2.90 -13.50
N ARG A 143 6.89 3.38 -14.11
CA ARG A 143 6.32 4.69 -13.79
C ARG A 143 5.21 4.56 -12.75
N PRO A 144 5.27 5.35 -11.67
CA PRO A 144 4.15 5.50 -10.78
C PRO A 144 3.07 6.30 -11.53
N LEU A 145 2.18 5.61 -12.22
CA LEU A 145 1.01 6.25 -12.82
C LEU A 145 -0.16 6.01 -11.87
N PRO A 146 -0.86 7.05 -11.45
CA PRO A 146 -2.14 6.87 -10.81
C PRO A 146 -3.13 6.33 -11.84
N ASP A 147 -3.60 5.10 -11.65
CA ASP A 147 -4.76 4.61 -12.35
C ASP A 147 -5.99 5.10 -11.61
N THR A 148 -6.68 6.05 -12.23
CA THR A 148 -7.92 6.57 -11.67
C THR A 148 -9.09 5.81 -12.28
N HIS A 149 -9.82 5.07 -11.45
CA HIS A 149 -11.05 4.41 -11.85
C HIS A 149 -12.24 5.06 -11.16
N PHE A 150 -13.12 5.65 -11.94
CA PHE A 150 -14.36 6.23 -11.46
C PHE A 150 -15.47 5.17 -11.45
N THR A 151 -16.03 4.89 -10.29
CA THR A 151 -17.23 4.07 -10.19
C THR A 151 -18.44 4.96 -9.93
N ARG A 152 -19.65 4.47 -10.30
CA ARG A 152 -20.90 5.23 -10.09
C ARG A 152 -21.22 5.58 -8.63
N LYS A 153 -20.48 5.03 -7.67
CA LYS A 153 -20.71 5.19 -6.22
C LYS A 153 -19.56 5.81 -5.45
N GLY A 154 -18.53 6.29 -6.13
CA GLY A 154 -17.36 6.88 -5.48
C GLY A 154 -16.15 6.87 -6.39
N GLU A 155 -15.19 7.69 -6.08
CA GLU A 155 -13.95 7.81 -6.82
C GLU A 155 -12.90 6.89 -6.18
N LEU A 156 -12.57 5.82 -6.90
CA LEU A 156 -11.51 4.90 -6.50
C LEU A 156 -10.22 5.30 -7.19
N VAL A 157 -9.22 5.65 -6.41
CA VAL A 157 -7.89 6.03 -6.91
C VAL A 157 -6.90 4.94 -6.59
N ARG A 158 -6.19 4.46 -7.61
CA ARG A 158 -5.12 3.46 -7.48
C ARG A 158 -3.79 4.11 -7.80
N PHE A 159 -2.86 4.00 -6.87
CA PHE A 159 -1.52 4.55 -7.01
C PHE A 159 -0.49 3.43 -7.05
N SER A 160 0.24 3.35 -8.16
CA SER A 160 1.37 2.43 -8.32
C SER A 160 2.66 3.18 -8.07
N ARG A 161 3.37 2.84 -7.01
CA ARG A 161 4.71 3.36 -6.75
C ARG A 161 5.73 2.24 -6.72
N SER A 162 6.88 2.50 -7.32
CA SER A 162 8.04 1.61 -7.26
C SER A 162 8.73 1.74 -5.89
N LEU A 163 8.06 1.32 -4.85
CA LEU A 163 8.68 1.14 -3.56
C LEU A 163 9.35 -0.23 -3.56
N ARG A 164 10.66 -0.28 -3.37
CA ARG A 164 11.35 -1.55 -3.25
C ARG A 164 10.92 -2.27 -1.99
N PHE A 165 10.53 -3.49 -2.17
CA PHE A 165 10.20 -4.40 -1.10
C PHE A 165 11.50 -5.15 -0.74
N ASP A 166 12.25 -4.63 0.22
CA ASP A 166 13.42 -5.32 0.73
C ASP A 166 13.05 -5.97 2.06
N MET A 167 12.84 -7.26 2.01
CA MET A 167 12.48 -8.04 3.20
C MET A 167 13.69 -8.43 4.03
N GLY A 168 14.89 -8.05 3.60
CA GLY A 168 16.11 -8.46 4.28
C GLY A 168 16.28 -9.98 4.32
N THR A 169 17.49 -10.46 4.29
CA THR A 169 17.78 -11.84 4.64
C THR A 169 17.57 -12.02 6.14
N VAL A 170 16.60 -12.81 6.49
CA VAL A 170 16.41 -13.29 7.86
C VAL A 170 17.53 -14.27 8.19
#